data_119583d3d317aec413b44644ad08d53a
#
_entry.id   119583d3d317aec413b44644ad08d53a
#
_cell.length_a   1.000
_cell.length_b   1.000
_cell.length_c   1.000
_cell.angle_alpha   90.00
_cell.angle_beta   90.00
_cell.angle_gamma   90.00
#
_symmetry.space_group_name_H-M   'P 1'
#
loop_
_entity.id
_entity.type
_entity.pdbx_description
1 polymer ?
#
loop_
_entity_poly.entity_id
_entity_poly.type
_entity_poly.pdbx_seq_one_letter_code
_entity_poly.pdbx_strand_id
1 'polypeptide(L)'
;DVDEEIVSQLAGIFIANDFEIAPMLRALFKSEHFFDEANIGVIVKSTIEAMLTFIKEGDFQLAWTDQELGGVLLISAQLEQESFNPVDVAGWQGDRDWVNSNTLTGRWQAMRFLIYQLYQQYPDQLVAFAKTLSGNSQNADLITQIITDHVLPNGFQFPEAYDSATITFKGEIPENYFEPGGGWSLDWDTAPGQVGLLLDHLIRQPEFQLM
;
A
#
# COMPACT_ATOMS: atom_id res chain seq x y z
N ASP A 1 13.30 -19.36 2.74
CA ASP A 1 14.39 -20.15 3.37
C ASP A 1 15.64 -19.29 3.46
N VAL A 2 16.48 -19.52 4.49
CA VAL A 2 17.75 -18.80 4.67
C VAL A 2 18.74 -19.21 3.58
N ASP A 3 19.35 -18.24 2.89
CA ASP A 3 20.42 -18.50 1.93
C ASP A 3 21.76 -18.65 2.68
N GLU A 4 22.17 -19.91 2.86
CA GLU A 4 23.39 -20.28 3.58
C GLU A 4 24.68 -19.73 2.92
N GLU A 5 24.68 -19.49 1.62
CA GLU A 5 25.83 -18.93 0.93
C GLU A 5 26.00 -17.45 1.29
N ILE A 6 24.90 -16.68 1.30
CA ILE A 6 24.92 -15.27 1.71
C ILE A 6 25.30 -15.14 3.18
N VAL A 7 24.74 -15.99 4.05
CA VAL A 7 25.11 -16.01 5.48
C VAL A 7 26.62 -16.27 5.63
N SER A 8 27.17 -17.24 4.90
CA SER A 8 28.59 -17.56 4.96
C SER A 8 29.49 -16.41 4.47
N GLN A 9 29.10 -15.73 3.39
CA GLN A 9 29.83 -14.57 2.87
C GLN A 9 29.81 -13.41 3.87
N LEU A 10 28.66 -13.09 4.45
CA LEU A 10 28.53 -12.03 5.45
C LEU A 10 29.28 -12.36 6.74
N ALA A 11 29.28 -13.61 7.19
CA ALA A 11 30.08 -14.07 8.31
C ALA A 11 31.58 -13.92 8.06
N GLY A 12 32.04 -14.23 6.84
CA GLY A 12 33.43 -14.02 6.43
C GLY A 12 33.85 -12.54 6.49
N ILE A 13 32.98 -11.62 6.02
CA ILE A 13 33.21 -10.18 6.12
C ILE A 13 33.26 -9.72 7.58
N PHE A 14 32.36 -10.21 8.42
CA PHE A 14 32.29 -9.86 9.83
C PHE A 14 33.55 -10.29 10.57
N ILE A 15 34.02 -11.51 10.36
CA ILE A 15 35.28 -12.02 10.96
C ILE A 15 36.49 -11.24 10.45
N ALA A 16 36.58 -10.97 9.15
CA ALA A 16 37.72 -10.25 8.54
C ALA A 16 37.84 -8.80 8.99
N ASN A 17 36.78 -8.22 9.57
CA ASN A 17 36.75 -6.86 10.08
C ASN A 17 36.63 -6.82 11.62
N ASP A 18 37.30 -7.74 12.31
CA ASP A 18 37.37 -7.79 13.78
C ASP A 18 35.99 -7.74 14.48
N PHE A 19 34.99 -8.41 13.88
CA PHE A 19 33.59 -8.46 14.35
C PHE A 19 32.87 -7.09 14.33
N GLU A 20 33.32 -6.16 13.51
CA GLU A 20 32.62 -4.91 13.24
C GLU A 20 31.36 -5.15 12.38
N ILE A 21 30.21 -4.65 12.83
CA ILE A 21 28.92 -4.84 12.15
C ILE A 21 28.78 -3.98 10.90
N ALA A 22 29.33 -2.76 10.93
CA ALA A 22 29.14 -1.80 9.86
C ALA A 22 29.66 -2.24 8.47
N PRO A 23 30.85 -2.89 8.33
CA PRO A 23 31.29 -3.43 7.05
C PRO A 23 30.37 -4.54 6.51
N MET A 24 29.89 -5.41 7.40
CA MET A 24 28.97 -6.51 7.04
C MET A 24 27.63 -5.95 6.53
N LEU A 25 27.00 -5.02 7.26
CA LEU A 25 25.75 -4.38 6.85
C LEU A 25 25.93 -3.59 5.55
N ARG A 26 27.08 -2.94 5.36
CA ARG A 26 27.39 -2.23 4.11
C ARG A 26 27.47 -3.18 2.92
N ALA A 27 28.05 -4.37 3.10
CA ALA A 27 28.10 -5.39 2.07
C ALA A 27 26.70 -5.90 1.73
N LEU A 28 25.88 -6.21 2.75
CA LEU A 28 24.48 -6.65 2.58
C LEU A 28 23.67 -5.61 1.80
N PHE A 29 23.63 -4.35 2.28
CA PHE A 29 22.81 -3.29 1.68
C PHE A 29 23.28 -2.82 0.30
N LYS A 30 24.44 -3.28 -0.18
CA LYS A 30 24.94 -3.03 -1.53
C LYS A 30 24.90 -4.27 -2.42
N SER A 31 24.47 -5.41 -1.89
CA SER A 31 24.41 -6.66 -2.66
C SER A 31 23.23 -6.65 -3.64
N GLU A 32 23.36 -7.34 -4.74
CA GLU A 32 22.27 -7.60 -5.69
C GLU A 32 21.12 -8.32 -5.00
N HIS A 33 21.43 -9.26 -4.11
CA HIS A 33 20.43 -9.98 -3.33
C HIS A 33 19.50 -9.07 -2.52
N PHE A 34 20.01 -7.99 -1.92
CA PHE A 34 19.19 -7.05 -1.15
C PHE A 34 18.17 -6.31 -2.03
N PHE A 35 18.53 -6.07 -3.29
CA PHE A 35 17.69 -5.39 -4.29
C PHE A 35 17.00 -6.34 -5.26
N ASP A 36 17.02 -7.64 -4.98
CA ASP A 36 16.32 -8.62 -5.82
C ASP A 36 14.81 -8.36 -5.78
N GLU A 37 14.19 -8.32 -6.96
CA GLU A 37 12.73 -8.14 -7.11
C GLU A 37 11.94 -9.21 -6.36
N ALA A 38 12.52 -10.41 -6.17
CA ALA A 38 11.93 -11.48 -5.37
C ALA A 38 11.73 -11.10 -3.88
N ASN A 39 12.38 -10.03 -3.40
CA ASN A 39 12.22 -9.52 -2.04
C ASN A 39 11.09 -8.50 -1.90
N ILE A 40 10.46 -8.09 -3.00
CA ILE A 40 9.34 -7.16 -3.00
C ILE A 40 8.03 -7.93 -2.72
N GLY A 41 7.20 -7.41 -1.82
CA GLY A 41 5.91 -8.02 -1.53
C GLY A 41 5.98 -9.34 -0.76
N VAL A 42 7.02 -9.56 0.03
CA VAL A 42 7.21 -10.82 0.80
C VAL A 42 6.90 -10.68 2.29
N ILE A 43 6.80 -9.46 2.79
CA ILE A 43 6.53 -9.16 4.21
C ILE A 43 5.11 -8.65 4.35
N VAL A 44 4.36 -9.17 5.34
CA VAL A 44 3.03 -8.65 5.65
C VAL A 44 3.16 -7.34 6.44
N LYS A 45 2.55 -6.28 5.93
CA LYS A 45 2.48 -4.97 6.62
C LYS A 45 1.81 -5.12 7.98
N SER A 46 2.34 -4.46 8.99
CA SER A 46 1.61 -4.24 10.24
C SER A 46 0.41 -3.32 10.01
N THR A 47 -0.47 -3.20 11.01
CA THR A 47 -1.67 -2.35 10.89
C THR A 47 -1.31 -0.88 10.66
N ILE A 48 -0.33 -0.36 11.41
CA ILE A 48 0.13 1.03 11.27
C ILE A 48 0.80 1.24 9.91
N GLU A 49 1.64 0.30 9.48
CA GLU A 49 2.31 0.37 8.17
C GLU A 49 1.30 0.41 7.03
N ALA A 50 0.26 -0.42 7.05
CA ALA A 50 -0.77 -0.40 6.02
C ALA A 50 -1.43 0.98 5.87
N MET A 51 -1.77 1.63 7.00
CA MET A 51 -2.38 2.97 6.99
C MET A 51 -1.40 4.07 6.57
N LEU A 52 -0.19 4.07 7.14
CA LEU A 52 0.79 5.13 6.87
C LEU A 52 1.37 5.02 5.45
N THR A 53 1.62 3.80 4.97
CA THR A 53 2.07 3.58 3.59
C THR A 53 1.03 4.09 2.60
N PHE A 54 -0.25 3.77 2.80
CA PHE A 54 -1.31 4.26 1.92
C PHE A 54 -1.35 5.80 1.84
N ILE A 55 -1.25 6.49 2.98
CA ILE A 55 -1.26 7.95 3.02
C ILE A 55 -0.02 8.51 2.33
N LYS A 56 1.13 7.92 2.58
CA LYS A 56 2.43 8.35 2.04
C LYS A 56 2.53 8.10 0.54
N GLU A 57 2.16 6.91 0.06
CA GLU A 57 2.18 6.57 -1.36
C GLU A 57 1.17 7.39 -2.18
N GLY A 58 0.04 7.75 -1.54
CA GLY A 58 -0.95 8.65 -2.15
C GLY A 58 -0.56 10.13 -2.11
N ASP A 59 0.53 10.49 -1.41
CA ASP A 59 0.91 11.89 -1.08
C ASP A 59 -0.26 12.70 -0.50
N PHE A 60 -1.12 12.03 0.28
CA PHE A 60 -2.31 12.64 0.85
C PHE A 60 -1.95 13.56 2.02
N GLN A 61 -2.20 14.84 1.85
CA GLN A 61 -1.94 15.86 2.85
C GLN A 61 -3.16 15.99 3.78
N LEU A 62 -3.17 15.19 4.84
CA LEU A 62 -4.25 15.18 5.83
C LEU A 62 -3.92 16.15 6.95
N ALA A 63 -4.73 17.20 7.10
CA ALA A 63 -4.59 18.16 8.20
C ALA A 63 -5.21 17.58 9.49
N TRP A 64 -4.65 16.48 9.98
CA TRP A 64 -5.17 15.81 11.17
C TRP A 64 -4.97 16.61 12.44
N THR A 65 -6.02 16.66 13.22
CA THR A 65 -5.99 17.12 14.61
C THR A 65 -5.37 16.04 15.50
N ASP A 66 -4.93 16.40 16.70
CA ASP A 66 -4.45 15.45 17.71
C ASP A 66 -5.50 14.36 18.02
N GLN A 67 -6.79 14.69 17.93
CA GLN A 67 -7.88 13.74 18.13
C GLN A 67 -7.95 12.69 17.01
N GLU A 68 -7.77 13.09 15.76
CA GLU A 68 -7.78 12.19 14.60
C GLU A 68 -6.55 11.27 14.61
N LEU A 69 -5.37 11.81 14.94
CA LEU A 69 -4.17 11.01 15.18
C LEU A 69 -4.36 10.01 16.33
N GLY A 70 -4.97 10.44 17.43
CA GLY A 70 -5.36 9.57 18.54
C GLY A 70 -6.31 8.46 18.09
N GLY A 71 -7.22 8.74 17.16
CA GLY A 71 -8.10 7.76 16.55
C GLY A 71 -7.36 6.67 15.77
N VAL A 72 -6.35 7.04 14.99
CA VAL A 72 -5.49 6.08 14.27
C VAL A 72 -4.76 5.16 15.24
N LEU A 73 -4.18 5.72 16.30
CA LEU A 73 -3.50 4.95 17.34
C LEU A 73 -4.46 4.00 18.07
N LEU A 74 -5.68 4.45 18.36
CA LEU A 74 -6.70 3.60 18.98
C LEU A 74 -7.12 2.45 18.07
N ILE A 75 -7.34 2.71 16.78
CA ILE A 75 -7.65 1.68 15.79
C ILE A 75 -6.49 0.66 15.73
N SER A 76 -5.25 1.12 15.68
CA SER A 76 -4.07 0.25 15.67
C SER A 76 -4.01 -0.64 16.91
N ALA A 77 -4.30 -0.09 18.10
CA ALA A 77 -4.37 -0.85 19.33
C ALA A 77 -5.47 -1.92 19.31
N GLN A 78 -6.65 -1.60 18.79
CA GLN A 78 -7.75 -2.56 18.60
C GLN A 78 -7.41 -3.67 17.61
N LEU A 79 -6.49 -3.41 16.70
CA LEU A 79 -5.97 -4.34 15.71
C LEU A 79 -4.62 -4.96 16.11
N GLU A 80 -4.41 -5.10 17.44
CA GLU A 80 -3.29 -5.82 18.03
C GLU A 80 -1.91 -5.13 17.88
N GLN A 81 -1.90 -3.83 17.51
CA GLN A 81 -0.68 -3.03 17.45
C GLN A 81 -0.80 -1.76 18.29
N GLU A 82 -0.79 -1.91 19.62
CA GLU A 82 -0.78 -0.76 20.54
C GLU A 82 0.60 -0.11 20.55
N SER A 83 0.69 1.15 20.11
CA SER A 83 1.96 1.87 20.03
C SER A 83 2.66 1.95 21.39
N PHE A 84 3.95 1.62 21.41
CA PHE A 84 4.82 1.59 22.60
C PHE A 84 4.45 0.57 23.67
N ASN A 85 3.45 -0.28 23.43
CA ASN A 85 3.01 -1.32 24.36
C ASN A 85 2.95 -2.70 23.67
N PRO A 86 4.10 -3.30 23.32
CA PRO A 86 4.13 -4.63 22.73
C PRO A 86 3.64 -5.70 23.71
N VAL A 87 3.22 -6.84 23.19
CA VAL A 87 2.65 -7.95 23.97
C VAL A 87 3.64 -8.47 25.01
N ASP A 88 4.93 -8.49 24.70
CA ASP A 88 5.99 -8.93 25.57
C ASP A 88 7.34 -8.26 25.26
N VAL A 89 8.40 -8.68 25.92
CA VAL A 89 9.76 -8.14 25.78
C VAL A 89 10.40 -8.43 24.41
N ALA A 90 9.85 -9.37 23.63
CA ALA A 90 10.31 -9.67 22.26
C ALA A 90 9.73 -8.69 21.23
N GLY A 91 8.74 -7.87 21.63
CA GLY A 91 8.06 -6.94 20.75
C GLY A 91 6.74 -7.49 20.20
N TRP A 92 6.24 -6.87 19.14
CA TRP A 92 5.12 -7.41 18.40
C TRP A 92 5.56 -8.59 17.55
N GLN A 93 4.72 -9.62 17.48
CA GLN A 93 4.89 -10.66 16.50
C GLN A 93 4.81 -10.02 15.10
N GLY A 94 5.56 -10.53 14.15
CA GLY A 94 5.65 -9.95 12.82
C GLY A 94 5.00 -10.82 11.74
N ASP A 95 4.99 -10.31 10.51
CA ASP A 95 4.59 -11.03 9.32
C ASP A 95 3.17 -11.62 9.42
N ARG A 96 3.02 -12.94 9.32
CA ARG A 96 1.70 -13.62 9.28
C ARG A 96 0.87 -13.42 10.55
N ASP A 97 1.49 -13.13 11.68
CA ASP A 97 0.78 -12.88 12.93
C ASP A 97 -0.05 -11.58 12.90
N TRP A 98 0.26 -10.67 11.95
CA TRP A 98 -0.57 -9.51 11.69
C TRP A 98 -1.90 -9.81 11.03
N VAL A 99 -2.14 -11.03 10.52
CA VAL A 99 -3.31 -11.38 9.72
C VAL A 99 -4.11 -12.51 10.36
N ASN A 100 -5.20 -12.14 10.98
CA ASN A 100 -6.27 -13.04 11.38
C ASN A 100 -7.63 -12.48 10.94
N SER A 101 -8.72 -13.19 11.17
CA SER A 101 -10.06 -12.77 10.73
C SER A 101 -10.48 -11.41 11.28
N ASN A 102 -10.09 -11.08 12.51
CA ASN A 102 -10.41 -9.81 13.15
C ASN A 102 -9.55 -8.68 12.61
N THR A 103 -8.22 -8.87 12.59
CA THR A 103 -7.29 -7.83 12.16
C THR A 103 -7.44 -7.52 10.67
N LEU A 104 -7.64 -8.52 9.81
CA LEU A 104 -7.84 -8.31 8.39
C LEU A 104 -9.13 -7.52 8.10
N THR A 105 -10.25 -7.92 8.70
CA THR A 105 -11.52 -7.21 8.54
C THR A 105 -11.44 -5.79 9.11
N GLY A 106 -10.81 -5.64 10.27
CA GLY A 106 -10.60 -4.33 10.89
C GLY A 106 -9.70 -3.40 10.09
N ARG A 107 -8.64 -3.93 9.45
CA ARG A 107 -7.80 -3.17 8.51
C ARG A 107 -8.60 -2.64 7.34
N TRP A 108 -9.42 -3.47 6.70
CA TRP A 108 -10.29 -3.03 5.61
C TRP A 108 -11.23 -1.91 6.04
N GLN A 109 -11.81 -2.02 7.24
CA GLN A 109 -12.69 -0.97 7.78
C GLN A 109 -11.93 0.33 8.05
N ALA A 110 -10.75 0.25 8.65
CA ALA A 110 -9.91 1.40 8.94
C ALA A 110 -9.47 2.14 7.66
N MET A 111 -8.99 1.39 6.67
CA MET A 111 -8.57 1.93 5.38
C MET A 111 -9.75 2.53 4.60
N ARG A 112 -10.89 1.83 4.59
CA ARG A 112 -12.12 2.34 3.98
C ARG A 112 -12.59 3.64 4.63
N PHE A 113 -12.44 3.76 5.94
CA PHE A 113 -12.74 5.02 6.65
C PHE A 113 -11.81 6.15 6.18
N LEU A 114 -10.50 5.90 6.02
CA LEU A 114 -9.55 6.88 5.47
C LEU A 114 -9.94 7.32 4.05
N ILE A 115 -10.28 6.38 3.17
CA ILE A 115 -10.73 6.69 1.81
C ILE A 115 -12.02 7.52 1.84
N TYR A 116 -12.96 7.18 2.72
CA TYR A 116 -14.18 7.95 2.90
C TYR A 116 -13.89 9.38 3.37
N GLN A 117 -12.97 9.58 4.30
CA GLN A 117 -12.55 10.90 4.76
C GLN A 117 -11.88 11.71 3.63
N LEU A 118 -11.02 11.07 2.84
CA LEU A 118 -10.44 11.68 1.64
C LEU A 118 -11.53 12.15 0.68
N TYR A 119 -12.49 11.29 0.38
CA TYR A 119 -13.60 11.60 -0.51
C TYR A 119 -14.45 12.77 0.00
N GLN A 120 -14.74 12.82 1.31
CA GLN A 120 -15.61 13.85 1.89
C GLN A 120 -14.91 15.20 2.10
N GLN A 121 -13.65 15.19 2.50
CA GLN A 121 -12.94 16.39 2.93
C GLN A 121 -11.89 16.86 1.93
N TYR A 122 -11.34 15.97 1.13
CA TYR A 122 -10.22 16.23 0.23
C TYR A 122 -10.41 15.60 -1.17
N PRO A 123 -11.60 15.73 -1.81
CA PRO A 123 -11.86 15.06 -3.10
C PRO A 123 -10.86 15.45 -4.19
N ASP A 124 -10.37 16.70 -4.15
CA ASP A 124 -9.36 17.18 -5.10
C ASP A 124 -8.03 16.42 -4.99
N GLN A 125 -7.68 15.92 -3.82
CA GLN A 125 -6.44 15.13 -3.65
C GLN A 125 -6.55 13.76 -4.31
N LEU A 126 -7.72 13.11 -4.29
CA LEU A 126 -7.97 11.86 -5.01
C LEU A 126 -7.79 12.06 -6.51
N VAL A 127 -8.34 13.14 -7.05
CA VAL A 127 -8.19 13.48 -8.48
C VAL A 127 -6.74 13.85 -8.80
N ALA A 128 -6.09 14.65 -7.96
CA ALA A 128 -4.69 15.03 -8.15
C ALA A 128 -3.76 13.80 -8.16
N PHE A 129 -3.98 12.85 -7.24
CA PHE A 129 -3.28 11.58 -7.21
C PHE A 129 -3.41 10.83 -8.55
N ALA A 130 -4.64 10.62 -9.03
CA ALA A 130 -4.88 9.92 -10.29
C ALA A 130 -4.27 10.66 -11.50
N LYS A 131 -4.39 11.99 -11.54
CA LYS A 131 -3.80 12.82 -12.61
C LYS A 131 -2.28 12.78 -12.62
N THR A 132 -1.67 12.89 -11.44
CA THR A 132 -0.21 12.89 -11.30
C THR A 132 0.38 11.57 -11.78
N LEU A 133 -0.18 10.45 -11.37
CA LEU A 133 0.30 9.14 -11.77
C LEU A 133 0.06 8.85 -13.25
N SER A 134 -1.15 9.13 -13.76
CA SER A 134 -1.53 8.77 -15.13
C SER A 134 -1.13 9.82 -16.19
N GLY A 135 -0.49 10.93 -15.81
CA GLY A 135 -0.23 12.03 -16.73
C GLY A 135 -1.51 12.68 -17.27
N ASN A 136 -2.56 12.72 -16.44
CA ASN A 136 -3.90 13.21 -16.80
C ASN A 136 -4.53 12.44 -17.99
N SER A 137 -4.33 11.13 -18.04
CA SER A 137 -4.94 10.26 -19.05
C SER A 137 -6.46 10.32 -19.00
N GLN A 138 -7.10 10.09 -20.14
CA GLN A 138 -8.55 9.87 -20.27
C GLN A 138 -8.90 8.39 -20.51
N ASN A 139 -7.89 7.53 -20.52
CA ASN A 139 -8.07 6.10 -20.68
C ASN A 139 -8.23 5.44 -19.29
N ALA A 140 -9.43 4.94 -19.01
CA ALA A 140 -9.77 4.32 -17.73
C ALA A 140 -8.90 3.08 -17.42
N ASP A 141 -8.61 2.25 -18.43
CA ASP A 141 -7.80 1.03 -18.26
C ASP A 141 -6.36 1.41 -17.87
N LEU A 142 -5.77 2.41 -18.53
CA LEU A 142 -4.43 2.91 -18.21
C LEU A 142 -4.37 3.53 -16.81
N ILE A 143 -5.36 4.35 -16.45
CA ILE A 143 -5.43 4.96 -15.12
C ILE A 143 -5.50 3.87 -14.05
N THR A 144 -6.38 2.89 -14.24
CA THR A 144 -6.55 1.77 -13.31
C THR A 144 -5.28 0.96 -13.18
N GLN A 145 -4.63 0.62 -14.30
CA GLN A 145 -3.37 -0.12 -14.28
C GLN A 145 -2.29 0.63 -13.49
N ILE A 146 -2.05 1.90 -13.82
CA ILE A 146 -0.99 2.70 -13.20
C ILE A 146 -1.25 2.87 -11.69
N ILE A 147 -2.49 3.15 -11.28
CA ILE A 147 -2.82 3.27 -9.85
C ILE A 147 -2.65 1.93 -9.14
N THR A 148 -3.06 0.82 -9.76
CA THR A 148 -2.89 -0.52 -9.20
C THR A 148 -1.41 -0.84 -9.00
N ASP A 149 -0.58 -0.65 -10.03
CA ASP A 149 0.86 -0.93 -9.98
C ASP A 149 1.62 -0.01 -9.01
N HIS A 150 1.07 1.18 -8.71
CA HIS A 150 1.60 2.09 -7.70
C HIS A 150 1.22 1.68 -6.27
N VAL A 151 -0.01 1.21 -6.06
CA VAL A 151 -0.55 0.88 -4.73
C VAL A 151 -0.18 -0.54 -4.28
N LEU A 152 -0.07 -1.48 -5.23
CA LEU A 152 0.30 -2.87 -4.96
C LEU A 152 1.77 -3.11 -5.29
N PRO A 153 2.60 -3.62 -4.38
CA PRO A 153 4.06 -3.75 -4.57
C PRO A 153 4.46 -4.48 -5.85
N ASN A 154 3.69 -5.50 -6.25
CA ASN A 154 3.94 -6.34 -7.44
C ASN A 154 2.77 -6.29 -8.44
N GLY A 155 1.87 -5.30 -8.33
CA GLY A 155 0.65 -5.27 -9.13
C GLY A 155 -0.23 -6.51 -8.90
N PHE A 156 -1.11 -6.80 -9.84
CA PHE A 156 -1.88 -8.04 -9.83
C PHE A 156 -1.16 -9.15 -10.59
N GLN A 157 -1.24 -10.37 -10.05
CA GLN A 157 -0.67 -11.56 -10.71
C GLN A 157 -1.47 -12.01 -11.93
N PHE A 158 -2.77 -11.68 -11.99
CA PHE A 158 -3.68 -12.14 -13.03
C PHE A 158 -4.29 -10.95 -13.78
N PRO A 159 -4.29 -10.97 -15.13
CA PRO A 159 -4.86 -9.88 -15.94
C PRO A 159 -6.34 -9.60 -15.63
N GLU A 160 -7.13 -10.62 -15.30
CA GLU A 160 -8.56 -10.50 -15.00
C GLU A 160 -8.83 -9.66 -13.74
N ALA A 161 -7.84 -9.54 -12.85
CA ALA A 161 -7.94 -8.68 -11.68
C ALA A 161 -7.88 -7.19 -12.06
N TYR A 162 -7.08 -6.84 -13.08
CA TYR A 162 -7.07 -5.48 -13.63
C TYR A 162 -8.41 -5.13 -14.30
N ASP A 163 -9.02 -6.08 -15.02
CA ASP A 163 -10.34 -5.89 -15.61
C ASP A 163 -11.38 -5.61 -14.52
N SER A 164 -11.36 -6.37 -13.43
CA SER A 164 -12.25 -6.17 -12.28
C SER A 164 -12.03 -4.81 -11.61
N ALA A 165 -10.78 -4.38 -11.46
CA ALA A 165 -10.44 -3.06 -10.93
C ALA A 165 -10.93 -1.95 -11.86
N THR A 166 -10.79 -2.10 -13.18
CA THR A 166 -11.28 -1.14 -14.17
C THR A 166 -12.80 -1.03 -14.15
N ILE A 167 -13.51 -2.16 -14.06
CA ILE A 167 -14.98 -2.17 -13.92
C ILE A 167 -15.38 -1.40 -12.65
N THR A 168 -14.68 -1.65 -11.54
CA THR A 168 -14.91 -0.95 -10.27
C THR A 168 -14.66 0.54 -10.39
N PHE A 169 -13.58 0.95 -11.05
CA PHE A 169 -13.25 2.35 -11.31
C PHE A 169 -14.32 3.04 -12.15
N LYS A 170 -14.77 2.42 -13.22
CA LYS A 170 -15.83 2.96 -14.09
C LYS A 170 -17.15 3.15 -13.34
N GLY A 171 -17.43 2.28 -12.36
CA GLY A 171 -18.63 2.34 -11.52
C GLY A 171 -19.91 2.26 -12.36
N GLU A 172 -20.85 3.17 -12.10
CA GLU A 172 -22.14 3.21 -12.81
C GLU A 172 -22.12 4.07 -14.09
N ILE A 173 -20.95 4.62 -14.48
CA ILE A 173 -20.84 5.44 -15.70
C ILE A 173 -20.93 4.52 -16.92
N PRO A 174 -21.85 4.80 -17.88
CA PRO A 174 -21.97 4.00 -19.08
C PRO A 174 -20.69 3.94 -19.90
N GLU A 175 -20.41 2.74 -20.46
CA GLU A 175 -19.16 2.43 -21.17
C GLU A 175 -18.85 3.40 -22.33
N ASN A 176 -19.88 3.85 -23.04
CA ASN A 176 -19.75 4.77 -24.18
C ASN A 176 -19.05 6.10 -23.83
N TYR A 177 -19.01 6.50 -22.55
CA TYR A 177 -18.28 7.71 -22.14
C TYR A 177 -16.77 7.48 -22.06
N PHE A 178 -16.32 6.26 -21.91
CA PHE A 178 -14.89 5.88 -21.90
C PHE A 178 -14.35 5.53 -23.29
N GLU A 179 -15.23 5.39 -24.31
CA GLU A 179 -14.83 5.16 -25.69
C GLU A 179 -14.25 6.44 -26.34
N PRO A 180 -13.51 6.31 -27.45
CA PRO A 180 -13.03 7.46 -28.20
C PRO A 180 -14.17 8.42 -28.60
N GLY A 181 -14.12 9.66 -28.09
CA GLY A 181 -15.17 10.66 -28.30
C GLY A 181 -16.27 10.67 -27.23
N GLY A 182 -16.25 9.78 -26.25
CA GLY A 182 -17.21 9.73 -25.14
C GLY A 182 -17.08 10.89 -24.16
N GLY A 183 -15.89 11.50 -24.07
CA GLY A 183 -15.67 12.76 -23.35
C GLY A 183 -15.49 12.64 -21.84
N TRP A 184 -15.42 11.42 -21.29
CA TRP A 184 -15.07 11.24 -19.88
C TRP A 184 -13.65 11.72 -19.59
N SER A 185 -13.44 12.33 -18.43
CA SER A 185 -12.12 12.71 -17.94
C SER A 185 -12.07 12.76 -16.42
N LEU A 186 -10.86 12.84 -15.86
CA LEU A 186 -10.64 13.07 -14.43
C LEU A 186 -11.10 14.47 -13.96
N ASP A 187 -11.62 15.33 -14.84
CA ASP A 187 -12.21 16.61 -14.48
C ASP A 187 -13.72 16.52 -14.18
N TRP A 188 -14.32 15.35 -14.34
CA TRP A 188 -15.74 15.16 -14.02
C TRP A 188 -15.97 15.17 -12.50
N ASP A 189 -17.13 15.69 -12.08
CA ASP A 189 -17.54 15.72 -10.67
C ASP A 189 -17.61 14.33 -10.02
N THR A 190 -17.73 13.25 -10.83
CA THR A 190 -17.74 11.87 -10.38
C THR A 190 -16.34 11.28 -10.18
N ALA A 191 -15.30 11.90 -10.73
CA ALA A 191 -13.94 11.34 -10.71
C ALA A 191 -13.40 11.06 -9.30
N PRO A 192 -13.60 11.92 -8.28
CA PRO A 192 -13.16 11.59 -6.92
C PRO A 192 -13.78 10.29 -6.39
N GLY A 193 -15.07 10.07 -6.68
CA GLY A 193 -15.79 8.85 -6.29
C GLY A 193 -15.23 7.61 -6.99
N GLN A 194 -14.91 7.72 -8.28
CA GLN A 194 -14.33 6.62 -9.06
C GLN A 194 -12.94 6.23 -8.54
N VAL A 195 -12.07 7.22 -8.26
CA VAL A 195 -10.76 6.97 -7.64
C VAL A 195 -10.92 6.34 -6.25
N GLY A 196 -11.87 6.84 -5.46
CA GLY A 196 -12.19 6.28 -4.14
C GLY A 196 -12.66 4.83 -4.21
N LEU A 197 -13.52 4.47 -5.18
CA LEU A 197 -13.97 3.10 -5.42
C LEU A 197 -12.82 2.16 -5.82
N LEU A 198 -11.92 2.62 -6.69
CA LEU A 198 -10.73 1.87 -7.06
C LEU A 198 -9.84 1.62 -5.85
N LEU A 199 -9.53 2.64 -5.07
CA LEU A 199 -8.72 2.50 -3.86
C LEU A 199 -9.38 1.57 -2.84
N ASP A 200 -10.71 1.67 -2.61
CA ASP A 200 -11.47 0.75 -1.74
C ASP A 200 -11.44 -0.70 -2.25
N HIS A 201 -11.36 -0.90 -3.56
CA HIS A 201 -11.15 -2.22 -4.15
C HIS A 201 -9.74 -2.75 -3.88
N LEU A 202 -8.71 -1.92 -4.12
CA LEU A 202 -7.30 -2.32 -4.00
C LEU A 202 -6.89 -2.64 -2.57
N ILE A 203 -7.32 -1.86 -1.57
CA ILE A 203 -6.97 -2.11 -0.15
C ILE A 203 -7.46 -3.46 0.38
N ARG A 204 -8.42 -4.07 -0.29
CA ARG A 204 -8.97 -5.38 0.09
C ARG A 204 -8.25 -6.55 -0.57
N GLN A 205 -7.36 -6.26 -1.50
CA GLN A 205 -6.59 -7.31 -2.17
C GLN A 205 -5.48 -7.87 -1.25
N PRO A 206 -5.17 -9.16 -1.36
CA PRO A 206 -4.06 -9.76 -0.61
C PRO A 206 -2.74 -9.03 -0.85
N GLU A 207 -2.46 -8.63 -2.09
CA GLU A 207 -1.25 -7.94 -2.52
C GLU A 207 -1.06 -6.61 -1.78
N PHE A 208 -2.15 -5.93 -1.42
CA PHE A 208 -2.07 -4.68 -0.63
C PHE A 208 -1.52 -4.91 0.78
N GLN A 209 -1.70 -6.10 1.34
CA GLN A 209 -1.20 -6.42 2.69
C GLN A 209 0.31 -6.64 2.74
N LEU A 210 0.97 -6.68 1.58
CA LEU A 210 2.39 -6.98 1.42
C LEU A 210 3.23 -5.71 1.17
N MET A 211 4.53 -5.78 1.53
CA MET A 211 5.54 -4.77 1.23
C MET A 211 6.89 -5.40 0.89
#